data_cf9c7e4aa0df226a155adefb0b460abe
#
_entry.id   cf9c7e4aa0df226a155adefb0b460abe
#
_cell.length_a   1.000
_cell.length_b   1.000
_cell.length_c   1.000
_cell.angle_alpha   90.00
_cell.angle_beta   90.00
_cell.angle_gamma   90.00
#
_symmetry.space_group_name_H-M   'P 1'
#
loop_
_entity.id
_entity.type
_entity.pdbx_description
1 polymer ?
#
loop_
_entity_poly.entity_id
_entity_poly.type
_entity_poly.pdbx_seq_one_letter_code
_entity_poly.pdbx_strand_id
1 'polypeptide(L)'
;MLSEDATADLLREGRQMDLNGQYSEARERFQKALQQATTAQAKAQAQRSLAVSYAFEGDCKNAVKYEGPLYETYLTSKSFFEAGETADELARICIDAGDLDQAYQWYQKGHQAGVNEPEEKQKDLWNFRWEHAQARIAARRGNKAEAQKHVEAAKAVLDKDSNPQQAPFFPYLLGYVAFYGGDFKTALAEFQKANQNDPFILAMIAQTYEKLGEKAQALEFYRKALGSNAHNPPNAYARPLAKKKSS
;
A
#
# COMPACT_ATOMS: atom_id res chain seq x y z
N MET A 1 10.61 -18.75 -26.37
CA MET A 1 9.43 -19.27 -25.69
C MET A 1 9.72 -19.85 -24.30
N LEU A 2 10.78 -20.61 -24.05
CA LEU A 2 11.09 -21.21 -22.72
C LEU A 2 11.45 -20.20 -21.60
N SER A 3 11.82 -18.93 -21.90
CA SER A 3 12.29 -17.96 -20.89
C SER A 3 11.17 -17.19 -20.19
N GLU A 4 10.03 -16.93 -20.83
CA GLU A 4 8.91 -16.21 -20.21
C GLU A 4 8.14 -17.09 -19.21
N ASP A 5 7.90 -18.35 -19.58
CA ASP A 5 7.25 -19.33 -18.71
C ASP A 5 8.08 -19.58 -17.43
N ALA A 6 9.42 -19.70 -17.57
CA ALA A 6 10.30 -19.93 -16.42
C ALA A 6 10.34 -18.74 -15.45
N THR A 7 10.29 -17.50 -15.96
CA THR A 7 10.21 -16.29 -15.11
C THR A 7 8.88 -16.21 -14.39
N ALA A 8 7.78 -16.51 -15.08
CA ALA A 8 6.43 -16.53 -14.49
C ALA A 8 6.31 -17.57 -13.36
N ASP A 9 6.89 -18.77 -13.55
CA ASP A 9 6.92 -19.81 -12.53
C ASP A 9 7.70 -19.39 -11.29
N LEU A 10 8.89 -18.81 -11.45
CA LEU A 10 9.69 -18.30 -10.34
C LEU A 10 8.94 -17.22 -9.55
N LEU A 11 8.23 -16.31 -10.23
CA LEU A 11 7.42 -15.29 -9.58
C LEU A 11 6.24 -15.90 -8.79
N ARG A 12 5.57 -16.91 -9.36
CA ARG A 12 4.46 -17.61 -8.69
C ARG A 12 4.94 -18.34 -7.43
N GLU A 13 6.04 -19.11 -7.55
CA GLU A 13 6.65 -19.82 -6.42
C GLU A 13 7.07 -18.86 -5.31
N GLY A 14 7.80 -17.79 -5.65
CA GLY A 14 8.23 -16.79 -4.67
C GLY A 14 7.06 -16.13 -3.94
N ARG A 15 5.99 -15.76 -4.65
CA ARG A 15 4.76 -15.22 -4.02
C ARG A 15 4.14 -16.20 -3.03
N GLN A 16 4.07 -17.47 -3.37
CA GLN A 16 3.55 -18.49 -2.46
C GLN A 16 4.44 -18.66 -1.22
N MET A 17 5.77 -18.59 -1.40
CA MET A 17 6.74 -18.64 -0.30
C MET A 17 6.55 -17.45 0.66
N ASP A 18 6.41 -16.21 0.14
CA ASP A 18 6.12 -15.03 0.97
C ASP A 18 4.83 -15.19 1.77
N LEU A 19 3.75 -15.66 1.14
CA LEU A 19 2.48 -15.91 1.82
C LEU A 19 2.62 -16.96 2.93
N ASN A 20 3.57 -17.87 2.83
CA ASN A 20 3.88 -18.87 3.86
C ASN A 20 4.86 -18.36 4.92
N GLY A 21 5.51 -17.22 4.72
CA GLY A 21 6.49 -16.63 5.63
C GLY A 21 7.94 -17.05 5.34
N GLN A 22 8.19 -17.65 4.18
CA GLN A 22 9.51 -18.07 3.71
C GLN A 22 10.16 -16.94 2.90
N TYR A 23 10.40 -15.79 3.54
CA TYR A 23 10.77 -14.55 2.86
C TYR A 23 12.15 -14.61 2.18
N SER A 24 13.12 -15.28 2.79
CA SER A 24 14.47 -15.44 2.21
C SER A 24 14.42 -16.23 0.91
N GLU A 25 13.76 -17.38 0.95
CA GLU A 25 13.60 -18.28 -0.20
C GLU A 25 12.76 -17.63 -1.32
N ALA A 26 11.74 -16.86 -0.94
CA ALA A 26 10.96 -16.07 -1.89
C ALA A 26 11.84 -15.08 -2.65
N ARG A 27 12.69 -14.33 -1.94
CA ARG A 27 13.61 -13.37 -2.56
C ARG A 27 14.63 -14.03 -3.48
N GLU A 28 15.11 -15.24 -3.17
CA GLU A 28 15.96 -16.00 -4.09
C GLU A 28 15.24 -16.29 -5.42
N ARG A 29 13.96 -16.67 -5.37
CA ARG A 29 13.14 -16.87 -6.57
C ARG A 29 12.97 -15.58 -7.36
N PHE A 30 12.65 -14.48 -6.70
CA PHE A 30 12.47 -13.19 -7.35
C PHE A 30 13.76 -12.63 -7.94
N GLN A 31 14.90 -12.80 -7.27
CA GLN A 31 16.20 -12.41 -7.79
C GLN A 31 16.57 -13.24 -9.05
N LYS A 32 16.31 -14.53 -9.03
CA LYS A 32 16.49 -15.38 -10.20
C LYS A 32 15.57 -14.97 -11.35
N ALA A 33 14.31 -14.66 -11.06
CA ALA A 33 13.37 -14.13 -12.05
C ALA A 33 13.88 -12.82 -12.66
N LEU A 34 14.38 -11.89 -11.82
CA LEU A 34 14.96 -10.62 -12.28
C LEU A 34 16.17 -10.82 -13.20
N GLN A 35 17.05 -11.75 -12.86
CA GLN A 35 18.24 -12.08 -13.68
C GLN A 35 17.87 -12.71 -15.03
N GLN A 36 16.80 -13.50 -15.08
CA GLN A 36 16.34 -14.20 -16.29
C GLN A 36 15.36 -13.36 -17.13
N ALA A 37 14.86 -12.26 -16.59
CA ALA A 37 13.89 -11.43 -17.28
C ALA A 37 14.49 -10.76 -18.53
N THR A 38 13.89 -11.05 -19.69
CA THR A 38 14.31 -10.51 -21.00
C THR A 38 13.48 -9.31 -21.45
N THR A 39 12.29 -9.11 -20.87
CA THR A 39 11.38 -8.00 -21.18
C THR A 39 11.35 -6.97 -20.07
N ALA A 40 11.03 -5.72 -20.39
CA ALA A 40 10.85 -4.66 -19.41
C ALA A 40 9.71 -4.99 -18.40
N GLN A 41 8.63 -5.61 -18.88
CA GLN A 41 7.51 -6.04 -18.06
C GLN A 41 7.92 -7.11 -17.04
N ALA A 42 8.65 -8.14 -17.47
CA ALA A 42 9.13 -9.20 -16.57
C ALA A 42 10.10 -8.65 -15.52
N LYS A 43 11.00 -7.73 -15.90
CA LYS A 43 11.88 -7.03 -14.95
C LYS A 43 11.08 -6.23 -13.92
N ALA A 44 10.11 -5.44 -14.37
CA ALA A 44 9.24 -4.64 -13.48
C ALA A 44 8.49 -5.54 -12.48
N GLN A 45 7.93 -6.65 -12.95
CA GLN A 45 7.23 -7.61 -12.07
C GLN A 45 8.17 -8.22 -11.02
N ALA A 46 9.40 -8.58 -11.40
CA ALA A 46 10.39 -9.14 -10.47
C ALA A 46 10.83 -8.08 -9.44
N GLN A 47 11.06 -6.83 -9.85
CA GLN A 47 11.41 -5.72 -8.96
C GLN A 47 10.30 -5.43 -7.95
N ARG A 48 9.03 -5.32 -8.39
CA ARG A 48 7.87 -5.17 -7.50
C ARG A 48 7.73 -6.34 -6.55
N SER A 49 7.90 -7.58 -7.04
CA SER A 49 7.81 -8.76 -6.17
C SER A 49 8.89 -8.76 -5.09
N LEU A 50 10.12 -8.29 -5.39
CA LEU A 50 11.16 -8.10 -4.38
C LEU A 50 10.78 -7.02 -3.37
N ALA A 51 10.28 -5.87 -3.82
CA ALA A 51 9.85 -4.79 -2.91
C ALA A 51 8.74 -5.25 -1.96
N VAL A 52 7.72 -5.93 -2.48
CA VAL A 52 6.64 -6.49 -1.66
C VAL A 52 7.15 -7.57 -0.70
N SER A 53 8.11 -8.41 -1.11
CA SER A 53 8.73 -9.39 -0.22
C SER A 53 9.41 -8.72 0.99
N TYR A 54 10.12 -7.62 0.78
CA TYR A 54 10.68 -6.83 1.88
C TYR A 54 9.62 -6.13 2.73
N ALA A 55 8.48 -5.76 2.12
CA ALA A 55 7.36 -5.19 2.86
C ALA A 55 6.76 -6.14 3.90
N PHE A 56 6.76 -7.46 3.66
CA PHE A 56 6.33 -8.46 4.66
C PHE A 56 7.15 -8.43 5.95
N GLU A 57 8.37 -7.94 5.91
CA GLU A 57 9.25 -7.76 7.08
C GLU A 57 9.35 -6.29 7.53
N GLY A 58 8.60 -5.37 6.90
CA GLY A 58 8.63 -3.94 7.22
C GLY A 58 9.94 -3.25 6.81
N ASP A 59 10.65 -3.78 5.82
CA ASP A 59 11.92 -3.24 5.34
C ASP A 59 11.73 -2.29 4.15
N CYS A 60 11.30 -1.07 4.45
CA CYS A 60 11.14 0.00 3.47
C CYS A 60 12.43 0.27 2.68
N LYS A 61 13.59 0.28 3.34
CA LYS A 61 14.87 0.58 2.70
C LYS A 61 15.20 -0.38 1.55
N ASN A 62 15.05 -1.68 1.78
CA ASN A 62 15.30 -2.66 0.73
C ASN A 62 14.17 -2.69 -0.31
N ALA A 63 12.92 -2.43 0.05
CA ALA A 63 11.85 -2.25 -0.94
C ALA A 63 12.19 -1.12 -1.92
N VAL A 64 12.59 0.03 -1.42
CA VAL A 64 13.04 1.19 -2.23
C VAL A 64 14.23 0.84 -3.11
N LYS A 65 15.20 0.08 -2.61
CA LYS A 65 16.38 -0.35 -3.39
C LYS A 65 15.99 -1.12 -4.66
N TYR A 66 14.96 -1.96 -4.59
CA TYR A 66 14.59 -2.81 -5.73
C TYR A 66 13.57 -2.16 -6.66
N GLU A 67 12.61 -1.41 -6.16
CA GLU A 67 11.55 -0.82 -6.97
C GLU A 67 11.80 0.65 -7.34
N GLY A 68 12.61 1.38 -6.57
CA GLY A 68 12.98 2.76 -6.88
C GLY A 68 13.54 2.96 -8.29
N PRO A 69 14.42 2.09 -8.81
CA PRO A 69 14.89 2.17 -10.20
C PRO A 69 13.78 2.08 -11.26
N LEU A 70 12.67 1.40 -10.93
CA LEU A 70 11.52 1.30 -11.82
C LEU A 70 10.79 2.66 -11.94
N TYR A 71 10.65 3.38 -10.83
CA TYR A 71 10.14 4.76 -10.83
C TYR A 71 10.96 5.66 -11.79
N GLU A 72 12.29 5.64 -11.68
CA GLU A 72 13.17 6.45 -12.53
C GLU A 72 13.06 6.04 -14.02
N THR A 73 12.87 4.76 -14.30
CA THR A 73 12.63 4.26 -15.65
C THR A 73 11.33 4.82 -16.25
N TYR A 74 10.24 4.78 -15.50
CA TYR A 74 8.95 5.33 -15.94
C TYR A 74 8.98 6.84 -16.08
N LEU A 75 9.66 7.54 -15.17
CA LEU A 75 9.80 8.99 -15.26
C LEU A 75 10.58 9.40 -16.52
N THR A 76 11.68 8.69 -16.83
CA THR A 76 12.50 8.94 -18.02
C THR A 76 11.73 8.66 -19.31
N SER A 77 10.87 7.64 -19.34
CA SER A 77 10.01 7.32 -20.49
C SER A 77 8.74 8.17 -20.57
N LYS A 78 8.56 9.11 -19.63
CA LYS A 78 7.35 9.94 -19.50
C LYS A 78 6.06 9.14 -19.28
N SER A 79 6.17 7.94 -18.72
CA SER A 79 5.06 7.12 -18.25
C SER A 79 4.67 7.62 -16.85
N PHE A 80 4.07 8.81 -16.79
CA PHE A 80 3.87 9.52 -15.52
C PHE A 80 2.90 8.80 -14.58
N PHE A 81 1.88 8.15 -15.12
CA PHE A 81 0.93 7.37 -14.33
C PHE A 81 1.64 6.20 -13.65
N GLU A 82 2.40 5.40 -14.38
CA GLU A 82 3.16 4.27 -13.86
C GLU A 82 4.24 4.70 -12.87
N ALA A 83 4.88 5.85 -13.11
CA ALA A 83 5.82 6.43 -12.15
C ALA A 83 5.11 6.80 -10.85
N GLY A 84 3.95 7.45 -10.93
CA GLY A 84 3.13 7.79 -9.78
C GLY A 84 2.68 6.55 -8.99
N GLU A 85 2.15 5.53 -9.65
CA GLU A 85 1.73 4.27 -9.02
C GLU A 85 2.91 3.58 -8.29
N THR A 86 4.08 3.54 -8.93
CA THR A 86 5.29 2.94 -8.33
C THR A 86 5.73 3.70 -7.07
N ALA A 87 5.68 5.03 -7.13
CA ALA A 87 6.03 5.86 -5.97
C ALA A 87 5.01 5.71 -4.83
N ASP A 88 3.71 5.65 -5.15
CA ASP A 88 2.66 5.43 -4.15
C ASP A 88 2.76 4.03 -3.51
N GLU A 89 3.15 3.00 -4.28
CA GLU A 89 3.39 1.66 -3.75
C GLU A 89 4.56 1.67 -2.74
N LEU A 90 5.68 2.27 -3.09
CA LEU A 90 6.83 2.45 -2.19
C LEU A 90 6.47 3.27 -0.95
N ALA A 91 5.74 4.38 -1.13
CA ALA A 91 5.28 5.21 -0.04
C ALA A 91 4.38 4.42 0.93
N ARG A 92 3.51 3.55 0.39
CA ARG A 92 2.64 2.68 1.17
C ARG A 92 3.45 1.68 1.99
N ILE A 93 4.46 1.06 1.40
CA ILE A 93 5.37 0.15 2.12
C ILE A 93 6.07 0.90 3.25
N CYS A 94 6.58 2.09 3.00
CA CYS A 94 7.31 2.86 3.99
C CYS A 94 6.41 3.37 5.14
N ILE A 95 5.20 3.85 4.87
CA ILE A 95 4.29 4.27 5.94
C ILE A 95 3.88 3.08 6.82
N ASP A 96 3.66 1.92 6.23
CA ASP A 96 3.29 0.70 6.96
C ASP A 96 4.47 0.16 7.79
N ALA A 97 5.71 0.33 7.32
CA ALA A 97 6.94 0.06 8.07
C ALA A 97 7.24 1.09 9.19
N GLY A 98 6.54 2.23 9.20
CA GLY A 98 6.75 3.30 10.19
C GLY A 98 7.76 4.36 9.79
N ASP A 99 8.37 4.27 8.61
CA ASP A 99 9.29 5.27 8.07
C ASP A 99 8.47 6.40 7.38
N LEU A 100 7.98 7.32 8.21
CA LEU A 100 7.08 8.39 7.76
C LEU A 100 7.79 9.43 6.87
N ASP A 101 9.09 9.59 7.00
CA ASP A 101 9.85 10.55 6.20
C ASP A 101 10.10 9.99 4.80
N GLN A 102 10.46 8.72 4.66
CA GLN A 102 10.54 8.06 3.37
C GLN A 102 9.16 7.97 2.69
N ALA A 103 8.11 7.66 3.47
CA ALA A 103 6.75 7.64 2.95
C ALA A 103 6.34 9.01 2.38
N TYR A 104 6.62 10.10 3.10
CA TYR A 104 6.36 11.45 2.63
C TYR A 104 7.07 11.74 1.30
N GLN A 105 8.36 11.45 1.23
CA GLN A 105 9.17 11.70 0.02
C GLN A 105 8.64 10.91 -1.18
N TRP A 106 8.25 9.65 -1.00
CA TRP A 106 7.73 8.84 -2.08
C TRP A 106 6.31 9.27 -2.51
N TYR A 107 5.41 9.62 -1.59
CA TYR A 107 4.12 10.23 -1.95
C TYR A 107 4.29 11.55 -2.68
N GLN A 108 5.25 12.39 -2.28
CA GLN A 108 5.57 13.63 -3.00
C GLN A 108 6.04 13.36 -4.44
N LYS A 109 6.92 12.39 -4.63
CA LYS A 109 7.37 11.94 -5.96
C LYS A 109 6.21 11.42 -6.80
N GLY A 110 5.32 10.62 -6.21
CA GLY A 110 4.13 10.10 -6.89
C GLY A 110 3.20 11.21 -7.35
N HIS A 111 2.90 12.17 -6.49
CA HIS A 111 2.12 13.34 -6.84
C HIS A 111 2.79 14.17 -7.94
N GLN A 112 4.09 14.48 -7.80
CA GLN A 112 4.84 15.25 -8.79
C GLN A 112 4.86 14.57 -10.17
N ALA A 113 4.96 13.24 -10.23
CA ALA A 113 4.87 12.51 -11.49
C ALA A 113 3.44 12.58 -12.06
N GLY A 114 2.45 12.23 -11.25
CA GLY A 114 1.07 12.08 -11.70
C GLY A 114 0.39 13.37 -12.17
N VAL A 115 0.73 14.53 -11.58
CA VAL A 115 0.19 15.83 -12.06
C VAL A 115 0.75 16.26 -13.42
N ASN A 116 1.76 15.56 -13.96
CA ASN A 116 2.21 15.76 -15.34
C ASN A 116 1.32 15.03 -16.37
N GLU A 117 0.37 14.20 -15.93
CA GLU A 117 -0.64 13.63 -16.82
C GLU A 117 -1.41 14.74 -17.53
N PRO A 118 -1.70 14.59 -18.85
CA PRO A 118 -2.31 15.67 -19.63
C PRO A 118 -3.78 15.94 -19.25
N GLU A 119 -4.50 14.90 -18.79
CA GLU A 119 -5.93 15.00 -18.49
C GLU A 119 -6.19 15.56 -17.09
N GLU A 120 -7.09 16.54 -16.98
CA GLU A 120 -7.43 17.18 -15.69
C GLU A 120 -7.98 16.19 -14.67
N LYS A 121 -8.78 15.21 -15.10
CA LYS A 121 -9.26 14.13 -14.21
C LYS A 121 -8.12 13.32 -13.61
N GLN A 122 -7.01 13.13 -14.31
CA GLN A 122 -5.82 12.44 -13.77
C GLN A 122 -5.12 13.31 -12.75
N LYS A 123 -5.01 14.61 -12.98
CA LYS A 123 -4.46 15.54 -11.99
C LYS A 123 -5.31 15.56 -10.71
N ASP A 124 -6.63 15.58 -10.82
CA ASP A 124 -7.52 15.48 -9.67
C ASP A 124 -7.37 14.14 -8.93
N LEU A 125 -7.14 13.03 -9.65
CA LEU A 125 -6.80 11.74 -9.03
C LEU A 125 -5.55 11.86 -8.15
N TRP A 126 -4.47 12.43 -8.69
CA TRP A 126 -3.20 12.58 -7.98
C TRP A 126 -3.28 13.60 -6.85
N ASN A 127 -4.07 14.67 -7.00
CA ASN A 127 -4.37 15.60 -5.92
C ASN A 127 -5.14 14.92 -4.77
N PHE A 128 -6.16 14.11 -5.07
CA PHE A 128 -6.85 13.32 -4.05
C PHE A 128 -5.91 12.37 -3.31
N ARG A 129 -5.09 11.61 -4.04
CA ARG A 129 -4.11 10.67 -3.46
C ARG A 129 -3.09 11.37 -2.58
N TRP A 130 -2.63 12.56 -2.99
CA TRP A 130 -1.72 13.38 -2.22
C TRP A 130 -2.34 13.82 -0.89
N GLU A 131 -3.52 14.41 -0.92
CA GLU A 131 -4.20 14.85 0.29
C GLU A 131 -4.53 13.68 1.22
N HIS A 132 -4.96 12.56 0.65
CA HIS A 132 -5.19 11.31 1.38
C HIS A 132 -3.91 10.79 2.06
N ALA A 133 -2.75 10.88 1.40
CA ALA A 133 -1.46 10.49 1.96
C ALA A 133 -1.02 11.43 3.09
N GLN A 134 -1.15 12.74 2.87
CA GLN A 134 -0.78 13.76 3.86
C GLN A 134 -1.60 13.63 5.14
N ALA A 135 -2.90 13.41 5.04
CA ALA A 135 -3.77 13.19 6.20
C ALA A 135 -3.30 11.98 7.02
N ARG A 136 -2.94 10.86 6.37
CA ARG A 136 -2.44 9.66 7.04
C ARG A 136 -1.10 9.89 7.73
N ILE A 137 -0.16 10.57 7.07
CA ILE A 137 1.15 10.89 7.64
C ILE A 137 0.98 11.83 8.84
N ALA A 138 0.17 12.89 8.71
CA ALA A 138 -0.11 13.81 9.80
C ALA A 138 -0.74 13.10 11.00
N ALA A 139 -1.72 12.21 10.76
CA ALA A 139 -2.33 11.39 11.80
C ALA A 139 -1.32 10.51 12.53
N ARG A 140 -0.42 9.85 11.79
CA ARG A 140 0.67 9.04 12.36
C ARG A 140 1.67 9.85 13.17
N ARG A 141 1.90 11.10 12.79
CA ARG A 141 2.74 12.06 13.54
C ARG A 141 2.01 12.71 14.74
N GLY A 142 0.74 12.37 14.95
CA GLY A 142 -0.08 12.92 16.03
C GLY A 142 -0.56 14.35 15.78
N ASN A 143 -0.37 14.90 14.58
CA ASN A 143 -0.80 16.25 14.22
C ASN A 143 -2.26 16.22 13.73
N LYS A 144 -3.20 16.26 14.69
CA LYS A 144 -4.64 16.16 14.41
C LYS A 144 -5.17 17.29 13.53
N ALA A 145 -4.69 18.52 13.74
CA ALA A 145 -5.15 19.68 12.98
C ALA A 145 -4.74 19.58 11.51
N GLU A 146 -3.50 19.19 11.24
CA GLU A 146 -3.00 19.00 9.87
C GLU A 146 -3.67 17.80 9.20
N ALA A 147 -3.90 16.69 9.94
CA ALA A 147 -4.65 15.56 9.42
C ALA A 147 -6.06 15.95 8.98
N GLN A 148 -6.78 16.72 9.79
CA GLN A 148 -8.12 17.19 9.47
C GLN A 148 -8.14 18.13 8.26
N LYS A 149 -7.20 19.06 8.17
CA LYS A 149 -7.02 19.95 7.01
C LYS A 149 -6.89 19.16 5.70
N HIS A 150 -6.06 18.12 5.70
CA HIS A 150 -5.88 17.27 4.52
C HIS A 150 -7.08 16.36 4.23
N VAL A 151 -7.84 15.94 5.25
CA VAL A 151 -9.13 15.26 5.06
C VAL A 151 -10.11 16.16 4.32
N GLU A 152 -10.23 17.42 4.73
CA GLU A 152 -11.10 18.40 4.09
C GLU A 152 -10.66 18.71 2.65
N ALA A 153 -9.36 18.82 2.41
CA ALA A 153 -8.81 18.99 1.07
C ALA A 153 -9.09 17.78 0.15
N ALA A 154 -8.91 16.55 0.66
CA ALA A 154 -9.27 15.33 -0.07
C ALA A 154 -10.77 15.30 -0.41
N LYS A 155 -11.64 15.68 0.54
CA LYS A 155 -13.08 15.78 0.32
C LYS A 155 -13.40 16.79 -0.78
N ALA A 156 -12.77 17.96 -0.77
CA ALA A 156 -12.98 19.01 -1.76
C ALA A 156 -12.60 18.55 -3.19
N VAL A 157 -11.56 17.71 -3.33
CA VAL A 157 -11.22 17.09 -4.62
C VAL A 157 -12.29 16.09 -5.07
N LEU A 158 -12.79 15.24 -4.16
CA LEU A 158 -13.87 14.30 -4.47
C LEU A 158 -15.17 15.01 -4.89
N ASP A 159 -15.48 16.13 -4.27
CA ASP A 159 -16.70 16.90 -4.57
C ASP A 159 -16.72 17.52 -5.97
N LYS A 160 -15.58 17.53 -6.68
CA LYS A 160 -15.54 17.85 -8.12
C LYS A 160 -16.15 16.77 -9.01
N ASP A 161 -16.35 15.56 -8.48
CA ASP A 161 -16.90 14.37 -9.18
C ASP A 161 -16.15 13.95 -10.46
N SER A 162 -14.90 14.41 -10.58
CA SER A 162 -14.04 14.03 -11.73
C SER A 162 -13.54 12.60 -11.67
N ASN A 163 -13.50 12.01 -10.46
CA ASN A 163 -13.02 10.64 -10.20
C ASN A 163 -13.92 9.92 -9.16
N PRO A 164 -15.20 9.62 -9.45
CA PRO A 164 -16.14 9.02 -8.50
C PRO A 164 -15.67 7.66 -7.97
N GLN A 165 -14.82 6.94 -8.73
CA GLN A 165 -14.20 5.68 -8.29
C GLN A 165 -13.26 5.84 -7.09
N GLN A 166 -12.86 7.06 -6.71
CA GLN A 166 -12.07 7.33 -5.49
C GLN A 166 -12.94 7.46 -4.24
N ALA A 167 -14.24 7.70 -4.36
CA ALA A 167 -15.14 7.87 -3.22
C ALA A 167 -15.10 6.70 -2.21
N PRO A 168 -14.99 5.41 -2.62
CA PRO A 168 -14.88 4.29 -1.68
C PRO A 168 -13.62 4.30 -0.79
N PHE A 169 -12.58 5.07 -1.14
CA PHE A 169 -11.38 5.20 -0.33
C PHE A 169 -11.49 6.25 0.78
N PHE A 170 -12.52 7.11 0.73
CA PHE A 170 -12.69 8.16 1.72
C PHE A 170 -13.07 7.63 3.13
N PRO A 171 -13.96 6.66 3.30
CA PRO A 171 -14.19 6.03 4.60
C PRO A 171 -12.92 5.41 5.21
N TYR A 172 -12.05 4.80 4.38
CA TYR A 172 -10.75 4.33 4.83
C TYR A 172 -9.92 5.49 5.43
N LEU A 173 -9.85 6.63 4.76
CA LEU A 173 -9.12 7.80 5.23
C LEU A 173 -9.66 8.29 6.58
N LEU A 174 -10.97 8.43 6.70
CA LEU A 174 -11.63 8.87 7.95
C LEU A 174 -11.33 7.89 9.09
N GLY A 175 -11.47 6.60 8.84
CA GLY A 175 -11.18 5.55 9.82
C GLY A 175 -9.71 5.57 10.26
N TYR A 176 -8.79 5.78 9.33
CA TYR A 176 -7.35 5.84 9.62
C TYR A 176 -7.00 7.05 10.50
N VAL A 177 -7.49 8.22 10.16
CA VAL A 177 -7.28 9.46 10.95
C VAL A 177 -7.89 9.33 12.35
N ALA A 178 -9.11 8.81 12.46
CA ALA A 178 -9.76 8.56 13.73
C ALA A 178 -8.97 7.55 14.59
N PHE A 179 -8.48 6.45 14.01
CA PHE A 179 -7.70 5.43 14.71
C PHE A 179 -6.43 6.01 15.35
N TYR A 180 -5.62 6.73 14.57
CA TYR A 180 -4.39 7.36 15.10
C TYR A 180 -4.69 8.58 15.97
N GLY A 181 -5.86 9.17 15.83
CA GLY A 181 -6.40 10.20 16.72
C GLY A 181 -6.90 9.69 18.07
N GLY A 182 -7.05 8.36 18.22
CA GLY A 182 -7.53 7.70 19.44
C GLY A 182 -9.06 7.58 19.54
N ASP A 183 -9.82 8.00 18.52
CA ASP A 183 -11.27 7.81 18.44
C ASP A 183 -11.60 6.46 17.78
N PHE A 184 -11.49 5.39 18.55
CA PHE A 184 -11.66 4.03 18.04
C PHE A 184 -13.11 3.69 17.65
N LYS A 185 -14.11 4.38 18.25
CA LYS A 185 -15.52 4.17 17.85
C LYS A 185 -15.78 4.71 16.46
N THR A 186 -15.34 5.93 16.17
CA THR A 186 -15.42 6.52 14.83
C THR A 186 -14.58 5.73 13.84
N ALA A 187 -13.35 5.31 14.23
CA ALA A 187 -12.49 4.50 13.38
C ALA A 187 -13.17 3.20 12.93
N LEU A 188 -13.81 2.48 13.85
CA LEU A 188 -14.53 1.24 13.54
C LEU A 188 -15.69 1.50 12.57
N ALA A 189 -16.51 2.50 12.85
CA ALA A 189 -17.66 2.84 12.01
C ALA A 189 -17.26 3.20 10.58
N GLU A 190 -16.15 3.92 10.41
CA GLU A 190 -15.66 4.31 9.09
C GLU A 190 -14.97 3.14 8.35
N PHE A 191 -14.13 2.35 9.04
CA PHE A 191 -13.53 1.16 8.42
C PHE A 191 -14.57 0.13 7.97
N GLN A 192 -15.70 -0.01 8.67
CA GLN A 192 -16.79 -0.89 8.25
C GLN A 192 -17.48 -0.45 6.95
N LYS A 193 -17.40 0.82 6.57
CA LYS A 193 -17.87 1.33 5.28
C LYS A 193 -16.83 1.16 4.15
N ALA A 194 -15.56 0.93 4.50
CA ALA A 194 -14.48 0.76 3.54
C ALA A 194 -14.50 -0.64 2.89
N ASN A 195 -13.58 -0.90 1.95
CA ASN A 195 -13.51 -2.16 1.23
C ASN A 195 -13.20 -3.36 2.15
N GLN A 196 -14.20 -4.18 2.43
CA GLN A 196 -14.07 -5.36 3.30
C GLN A 196 -13.31 -6.54 2.65
N ASN A 197 -12.89 -6.43 1.39
CA ASN A 197 -12.02 -7.41 0.73
C ASN A 197 -10.53 -7.02 0.82
N ASP A 198 -10.22 -5.83 1.35
CA ASP A 198 -8.84 -5.38 1.55
C ASP A 198 -8.30 -5.91 2.88
N PRO A 199 -7.25 -6.78 2.87
CA PRO A 199 -6.69 -7.34 4.09
C PRO A 199 -6.15 -6.27 5.05
N PHE A 200 -5.68 -5.12 4.55
CA PHE A 200 -5.26 -4.01 5.39
C PHE A 200 -6.45 -3.43 6.18
N ILE A 201 -7.58 -3.20 5.53
CA ILE A 201 -8.79 -2.70 6.20
C ILE A 201 -9.26 -3.70 7.27
N LEU A 202 -9.27 -4.99 6.96
CA LEU A 202 -9.61 -6.05 7.93
C LEU A 202 -8.66 -6.04 9.12
N ALA A 203 -7.36 -5.87 8.89
CA ALA A 203 -6.37 -5.78 9.97
C ALA A 203 -6.56 -4.49 10.81
N MET A 204 -6.91 -3.36 10.20
CA MET A 204 -7.22 -2.13 10.92
C MET A 204 -8.50 -2.25 11.76
N ILE A 205 -9.53 -2.91 11.26
CA ILE A 205 -10.73 -3.24 12.05
C ILE A 205 -10.36 -4.12 13.24
N ALA A 206 -9.54 -5.16 13.04
CA ALA A 206 -9.08 -6.04 14.10
C ALA A 206 -8.33 -5.27 15.19
N GLN A 207 -7.38 -4.42 14.80
CA GLN A 207 -6.66 -3.56 15.75
C GLN A 207 -7.59 -2.58 16.48
N THR A 208 -8.61 -2.07 15.79
CA THR A 208 -9.60 -1.18 16.38
C THR A 208 -10.42 -1.90 17.47
N TYR A 209 -10.85 -3.14 17.21
CA TYR A 209 -11.49 -3.98 18.21
C TYR A 209 -10.57 -4.28 19.40
N GLU A 210 -9.26 -4.52 19.18
CA GLU A 210 -8.30 -4.66 20.29
C GLU A 210 -8.26 -3.41 21.18
N LYS A 211 -8.26 -2.22 20.56
CA LYS A 211 -8.27 -0.93 21.29
C LYS A 211 -9.57 -0.70 22.08
N LEU A 212 -10.68 -1.25 21.61
CA LEU A 212 -11.98 -1.23 22.29
C LEU A 212 -12.11 -2.34 23.34
N GLY A 213 -11.15 -3.27 23.46
CA GLY A 213 -11.20 -4.38 24.39
C GLY A 213 -11.97 -5.61 23.90
N GLU A 214 -12.44 -5.59 22.66
CA GLU A 214 -13.30 -6.61 22.06
C GLU A 214 -12.46 -7.71 21.37
N LYS A 215 -11.79 -8.54 22.17
CA LYS A 215 -10.79 -9.53 21.73
C LYS A 215 -11.35 -10.59 20.76
N ALA A 216 -12.58 -11.02 20.96
CA ALA A 216 -13.18 -12.06 20.10
C ALA A 216 -13.39 -11.54 18.68
N GLN A 217 -13.91 -10.33 18.55
CA GLN A 217 -14.09 -9.65 17.26
C GLN A 217 -12.74 -9.36 16.60
N ALA A 218 -11.76 -8.89 17.36
CA ALA A 218 -10.41 -8.67 16.85
C ALA A 218 -9.84 -9.95 16.21
N LEU A 219 -9.94 -11.09 16.89
CA LEU A 219 -9.46 -12.38 16.39
C LEU A 219 -10.20 -12.82 15.10
N GLU A 220 -11.51 -12.61 15.05
CA GLU A 220 -12.31 -12.89 13.85
C GLU A 220 -11.79 -12.12 12.64
N PHE A 221 -11.56 -10.79 12.79
CA PHE A 221 -11.10 -9.95 11.69
C PHE A 221 -9.64 -10.24 11.30
N TYR A 222 -8.75 -10.60 12.25
CA TYR A 222 -7.43 -11.10 11.88
C TYR A 222 -7.50 -12.36 11.03
N ARG A 223 -8.37 -13.32 11.39
CA ARG A 223 -8.58 -14.53 10.58
C ARG A 223 -9.13 -14.21 9.18
N LYS A 224 -10.06 -13.25 9.06
CA LYS A 224 -10.56 -12.78 7.75
C LYS A 224 -9.43 -12.18 6.91
N ALA A 225 -8.54 -11.39 7.50
CA ALA A 225 -7.39 -10.81 6.81
C ALA A 225 -6.44 -11.88 6.23
N LEU A 226 -6.32 -13.05 6.87
CA LEU A 226 -5.52 -14.17 6.36
C LEU A 226 -6.11 -14.84 5.11
N GLY A 227 -7.37 -14.60 4.78
CA GLY A 227 -8.03 -15.14 3.60
C GLY A 227 -7.51 -14.58 2.27
N SER A 228 -6.80 -13.45 2.28
CA SER A 228 -6.22 -12.87 1.06
C SER A 228 -4.96 -13.63 0.63
N ASN A 229 -4.87 -13.95 -0.66
CA ASN A 229 -3.69 -14.52 -1.29
C ASN A 229 -2.99 -13.53 -2.24
N ALA A 230 -3.35 -12.24 -2.18
CA ALA A 230 -2.70 -11.20 -2.96
C ALA A 230 -1.25 -10.98 -2.50
N HIS A 231 -0.35 -10.78 -3.44
CA HIS A 231 1.03 -10.41 -3.18
C HIS A 231 1.17 -8.90 -3.46
N ASN A 232 0.87 -8.10 -2.45
CA ASN A 232 0.81 -6.64 -2.53
C ASN A 232 1.06 -6.01 -1.14
N PRO A 233 1.33 -4.69 -1.06
CA PRO A 233 1.59 -4.01 0.22
C PRO A 233 0.48 -4.17 1.28
N PRO A 234 -0.83 -4.09 0.95
CA PRO A 234 -1.88 -4.34 1.94
C PRO A 234 -1.77 -5.69 2.65
N ASN A 235 -1.50 -6.75 1.89
CA ASN A 235 -1.36 -8.09 2.45
C ASN A 235 0.01 -8.29 3.14
N ALA A 236 1.05 -7.62 2.65
CA ALA A 236 2.37 -7.62 3.29
C ALA A 236 2.33 -7.03 4.71
N TYR A 237 1.50 -6.00 4.92
CA TYR A 237 1.22 -5.47 6.27
C TYR A 237 0.34 -6.41 7.09
N ALA A 238 -0.80 -6.82 6.53
CA ALA A 238 -1.86 -7.48 7.29
C ALA A 238 -1.51 -8.92 7.69
N ARG A 239 -0.91 -9.69 6.78
CA ARG A 239 -0.71 -11.13 6.97
C ARG A 239 0.26 -11.49 8.09
N PRO A 240 1.47 -10.89 8.24
CA PRO A 240 2.35 -11.17 9.37
C PRO A 240 1.72 -10.79 10.71
N LEU A 241 1.04 -9.63 10.75
CA LEU A 241 0.32 -9.16 11.92
C LEU A 241 -0.79 -10.14 12.32
N ALA A 242 -1.63 -10.54 11.38
CA ALA A 242 -2.74 -11.44 11.60
C ALA A 242 -2.26 -12.84 12.02
N LYS A 243 -1.20 -13.38 11.42
CA LYS A 243 -0.57 -14.64 11.86
C LYS A 243 -0.14 -14.57 13.32
N LYS A 244 0.61 -13.53 13.70
CA LYS A 244 1.10 -13.31 15.08
C LYS A 244 -0.04 -13.21 16.10
N LYS A 245 -1.19 -12.64 15.70
CA LYS A 245 -2.35 -12.38 16.58
C LYS A 245 -3.33 -13.55 16.65
N SER A 246 -3.26 -14.49 15.70
CA SER A 246 -4.15 -15.65 15.61
C SER A 246 -3.50 -16.94 16.10
N SER A 247 -2.19 -16.89 16.43
CA SER A 247 -1.43 -17.96 17.10
C SER A 247 -1.66 -17.87 18.60
#